data_6ba9fa7399715bfde7b2897d7b412a73
#
_entry.id   6ba9fa7399715bfde7b2897d7b412a73
#
_cell.length_a   1.000
_cell.length_b   1.000
_cell.length_c   1.000
_cell.angle_alpha   90.00
_cell.angle_beta   90.00
_cell.angle_gamma   90.00
#
_symmetry.space_group_name_H-M   'P 1'
#
loop_
_entity.id
_entity.type
_entity.pdbx_description
1 polymer ?
#
loop_
_entity_poly.entity_id
_entity_poly.type
_entity_poly.pdbx_seq_one_letter_code
_entity_poly.pdbx_strand_id
1 'polypeptide(L)'
;MMKRLPLITLCLLLLASCAQKPLEITRTQLKDKIAGAWLGQMVGNIYGLEYENKFVDEPGEGPFVFNKAMTKMAAVDGAFSDDDTDVEYLYLLMMEKYGIDINYQQVKEGWMYHIRDRVWLANRAALGLMHYGFTPPYTGKKEYNPHWFQIDPQLINEIWAYTAPGMPKYAAGISDWAARITSDDWAVSPTVVYGTMYSEAFFEKDIPTLIRHAKEYLPKGDRFRHIIDECLDLWQKNPDDWKASRKVIADELYVNEPDITKSIWNADLNGALGILALLYGDGDIEKTLLIGCALGFDCDNQTATICGLLGVINGIGGVPLDRAMPFEHWTKPFNDRYINVTRYDMPDASIEDIIERTVVLAEKIILARGGSVRDQDGEKIYTVNPKATFKPAKEPAATFTLPQKHGRNLAREAAEILALTRKTDRATLDSCWLTIPVSYRAYTVDVINDGIVGGPGAAFYSLGGKSNAPKQDFFGYRWDKPVTTDMVSFHYGPLEEFGGWYSNLHVEYLDENGKWQPVKNATVTPDWPYCDEVFFQPHNGEFIFTFPKVTTTAIRVIGDDAVLIHWNKYTKDVSAFISITELEVYEAK
;
A
#
# COMPACT_ATOMS: atom_id res chain seq x y z
N MET A 1 1.95 83.32 14.01
CA MET A 1 1.59 82.10 14.77
C MET A 1 0.83 81.13 13.86
N MET A 2 1.56 80.23 13.17
CA MET A 2 0.96 79.18 12.36
C MET A 2 0.88 77.93 13.21
N LYS A 3 -0.32 77.42 13.45
CA LYS A 3 -0.58 76.19 14.18
C LYS A 3 -0.25 74.97 13.28
N ARG A 4 0.72 74.14 13.67
CA ARG A 4 1.00 72.85 13.06
C ARG A 4 -0.11 71.87 13.46
N LEU A 5 -0.89 71.38 12.51
CA LEU A 5 -1.79 70.25 12.67
C LEU A 5 -0.95 68.96 12.60
N PRO A 6 -1.19 67.92 13.41
CA PRO A 6 -0.34 66.77 13.44
C PRO A 6 -0.66 65.77 12.31
N LEU A 7 0.41 65.30 11.68
CA LEU A 7 0.47 64.34 10.58
C LEU A 7 0.23 62.88 11.05
N ILE A 8 -0.60 62.67 12.07
CA ILE A 8 -0.79 61.38 12.71
C ILE A 8 -2.04 60.63 12.21
N THR A 9 -2.94 61.27 11.49
CA THR A 9 -4.23 60.66 11.10
C THR A 9 -4.20 59.93 9.75
N LEU A 10 -3.11 59.97 8.99
CA LEU A 10 -3.01 59.34 7.66
C LEU A 10 -2.36 57.97 7.63
N CYS A 11 -1.73 57.53 8.73
CA CYS A 11 -1.09 56.18 8.79
C CYS A 11 -2.00 55.06 9.31
N LEU A 12 -3.20 55.36 9.80
CA LEU A 12 -4.14 54.37 10.33
C LEU A 12 -5.13 53.84 9.29
N LEU A 13 -5.15 54.39 8.08
CA LEU A 13 -6.03 53.95 6.99
C LEU A 13 -5.34 53.03 5.95
N LEU A 14 -4.03 52.73 6.11
CA LEU A 14 -3.27 51.84 5.22
C LEU A 14 -2.97 50.48 5.82
N LEU A 15 -3.45 50.16 7.03
CA LEU A 15 -3.33 48.86 7.66
C LEU A 15 -4.60 48.00 7.57
N ALA A 16 -5.62 48.49 6.91
CA ALA A 16 -6.86 47.76 6.70
C ALA A 16 -6.94 47.32 5.23
N SER A 17 -6.15 46.34 4.81
CA SER A 17 -6.55 45.51 3.69
C SER A 17 -5.41 44.66 3.15
N CYS A 18 -5.11 43.58 3.82
CA CYS A 18 -4.76 42.32 3.21
C CYS A 18 -5.32 41.18 4.10
N ALA A 19 -6.55 41.34 4.54
CA ALA A 19 -7.30 40.19 5.01
C ALA A 19 -7.63 39.38 3.77
N GLN A 20 -6.86 38.33 3.52
CA GLN A 20 -7.16 37.32 2.51
C GLN A 20 -8.62 36.92 2.73
N LYS A 21 -9.45 36.95 1.68
CA LYS A 21 -10.86 36.53 1.79
C LYS A 21 -10.87 35.10 2.38
N PRO A 22 -11.75 34.84 3.36
CA PRO A 22 -11.85 33.49 3.89
C PRO A 22 -12.17 32.49 2.75
N LEU A 23 -11.55 31.35 2.76
CA LEU A 23 -11.90 30.27 1.83
C LEU A 23 -13.25 29.70 2.27
N GLU A 24 -14.23 29.83 1.43
CA GLU A 24 -15.59 29.35 1.70
C GLU A 24 -16.05 28.40 0.63
N ILE A 25 -16.74 27.34 1.04
CA ILE A 25 -17.33 26.34 0.17
C ILE A 25 -18.73 25.99 0.67
N THR A 26 -19.70 25.94 -0.23
CA THR A 26 -21.04 25.47 0.13
C THR A 26 -21.04 23.95 0.26
N ARG A 27 -22.00 23.39 1.00
CA ARG A 27 -22.16 21.93 1.10
C ARG A 27 -22.42 21.31 -0.27
N THR A 28 -23.20 21.98 -1.09
CA THR A 28 -23.48 21.54 -2.47
C THR A 28 -22.19 21.47 -3.30
N GLN A 29 -21.33 22.49 -3.26
CA GLN A 29 -20.04 22.49 -3.93
C GLN A 29 -19.09 21.44 -3.36
N LEU A 30 -19.06 21.27 -2.04
CA LEU A 30 -18.25 20.25 -1.37
C LEU A 30 -18.65 18.86 -1.84
N LYS A 31 -19.97 18.57 -1.88
CA LYS A 31 -20.49 17.28 -2.36
C LYS A 31 -20.18 17.06 -3.84
N ASP A 32 -20.36 18.06 -4.69
CA ASP A 32 -20.07 17.97 -6.12
C ASP A 32 -18.61 17.61 -6.40
N LYS A 33 -17.67 18.25 -5.68
CA LYS A 33 -16.24 18.02 -5.83
C LYS A 33 -15.79 16.67 -5.26
N ILE A 34 -16.30 16.25 -4.11
CA ILE A 34 -16.05 14.91 -3.54
C ILE A 34 -16.63 13.81 -4.45
N ALA A 35 -17.80 14.04 -5.02
CA ALA A 35 -18.37 13.13 -6.00
C ALA A 35 -17.52 13.03 -7.27
N GLY A 36 -17.02 14.18 -7.75
CA GLY A 36 -16.06 14.22 -8.85
C GLY A 36 -14.78 13.42 -8.54
N ALA A 37 -14.26 13.52 -7.31
CA ALA A 37 -13.09 12.74 -6.88
C ALA A 37 -13.33 11.23 -6.99
N TRP A 38 -14.36 10.70 -6.34
CA TRP A 38 -14.69 9.28 -6.37
C TRP A 38 -14.97 8.76 -7.78
N LEU A 39 -15.79 9.47 -8.55
CA LEU A 39 -16.14 9.06 -9.91
C LEU A 39 -14.95 9.15 -10.87
N GLY A 40 -14.14 10.20 -10.75
CA GLY A 40 -12.92 10.37 -11.53
C GLY A 40 -11.91 9.26 -11.25
N GLN A 41 -11.69 8.95 -9.98
CA GLN A 41 -10.81 7.86 -9.54
C GLN A 41 -11.29 6.50 -10.10
N MET A 42 -12.58 6.18 -9.96
CA MET A 42 -13.16 4.94 -10.52
C MET A 42 -12.99 4.87 -12.04
N VAL A 43 -13.21 5.99 -12.76
CA VAL A 43 -12.97 6.04 -14.22
C VAL A 43 -11.49 5.77 -14.51
N GLY A 44 -10.59 6.48 -13.83
CA GLY A 44 -9.16 6.33 -14.05
C GLY A 44 -8.69 4.89 -13.83
N ASN A 45 -9.00 4.31 -12.67
CA ASN A 45 -8.61 2.96 -12.31
C ASN A 45 -9.20 1.91 -13.28
N ILE A 46 -10.54 1.86 -13.41
CA ILE A 46 -11.24 0.83 -14.18
C ILE A 46 -10.77 0.78 -15.65
N TYR A 47 -10.56 1.94 -16.25
CA TYR A 47 -10.11 2.02 -17.64
C TYR A 47 -8.59 1.88 -17.78
N GLY A 48 -7.82 2.39 -16.81
CA GLY A 48 -6.37 2.23 -16.75
C GLY A 48 -5.91 0.77 -16.67
N LEU A 49 -6.61 -0.07 -15.90
CA LEU A 49 -6.38 -1.52 -15.78
C LEU A 49 -6.32 -2.29 -17.13
N GLU A 50 -6.86 -1.73 -18.23
CA GLU A 50 -6.72 -2.34 -19.54
C GLU A 50 -5.28 -2.29 -20.04
N TYR A 51 -4.52 -1.26 -19.64
CA TYR A 51 -3.19 -0.93 -20.16
C TYR A 51 -2.07 -1.01 -19.11
N GLU A 52 -2.39 -1.35 -17.88
CA GLU A 52 -1.42 -1.58 -16.81
C GLU A 52 -0.25 -2.46 -17.28
N ASN A 53 0.97 -2.01 -17.06
CA ASN A 53 2.24 -2.68 -17.42
C ASN A 53 2.45 -2.98 -18.92
N LYS A 54 1.62 -2.44 -19.83
CA LYS A 54 1.76 -2.73 -21.26
C LYS A 54 2.79 -1.86 -21.99
N PHE A 55 2.95 -0.62 -21.62
CA PHE A 55 3.78 0.35 -22.32
C PHE A 55 4.97 0.77 -21.45
N VAL A 56 5.98 -0.11 -21.36
CA VAL A 56 7.20 0.14 -20.57
C VAL A 56 8.29 0.75 -21.45
N ASP A 57 8.69 0.07 -22.51
CA ASP A 57 9.79 0.51 -23.37
C ASP A 57 9.40 1.72 -24.23
N GLU A 58 8.23 1.66 -24.84
CA GLU A 58 7.70 2.71 -25.73
C GLU A 58 6.29 3.14 -25.28
N PRO A 59 5.88 4.40 -25.53
CA PRO A 59 4.54 4.87 -25.20
C PRO A 59 3.47 4.16 -26.03
N GLY A 60 2.26 4.07 -25.48
CA GLY A 60 1.11 3.52 -26.19
C GLY A 60 0.68 4.39 -27.38
N GLU A 61 0.20 3.72 -28.42
CA GLU A 61 -0.41 4.34 -29.59
C GLU A 61 -1.91 4.04 -29.62
N GLY A 62 -2.72 5.08 -29.77
CA GLY A 62 -4.18 4.90 -29.92
C GLY A 62 -4.58 4.29 -31.27
N PRO A 63 -5.83 3.89 -31.48
CA PRO A 63 -6.94 4.09 -30.54
C PRO A 63 -6.93 3.11 -29.37
N PHE A 64 -7.30 3.59 -28.18
CA PHE A 64 -7.42 2.75 -26.98
C PHE A 64 -8.81 2.07 -26.93
N VAL A 65 -8.82 0.78 -26.63
CA VAL A 65 -10.02 -0.06 -26.52
C VAL A 65 -10.10 -0.66 -25.11
N PHE A 66 -11.25 -0.54 -24.47
CA PHE A 66 -11.43 -0.89 -23.05
C PHE A 66 -12.34 -2.10 -22.84
N ASN A 67 -12.05 -3.20 -23.52
CA ASN A 67 -12.88 -4.42 -23.49
C ASN A 67 -12.89 -5.09 -22.11
N LYS A 68 -11.76 -5.14 -21.42
CA LYS A 68 -11.63 -5.74 -20.07
C LYS A 68 -12.48 -4.96 -19.07
N ALA A 69 -12.38 -3.61 -19.10
CA ALA A 69 -13.18 -2.72 -18.26
C ALA A 69 -14.69 -2.93 -18.50
N MET A 70 -15.12 -2.89 -19.76
CA MET A 70 -16.53 -3.09 -20.15
C MET A 70 -17.05 -4.45 -19.71
N THR A 71 -16.27 -5.52 -19.91
CA THR A 71 -16.66 -6.88 -19.52
C THR A 71 -16.80 -7.02 -17.99
N LYS A 72 -15.87 -6.47 -17.24
CA LYS A 72 -15.91 -6.53 -15.76
C LYS A 72 -17.09 -5.71 -15.22
N MET A 73 -17.29 -4.47 -15.69
CA MET A 73 -18.42 -3.62 -15.29
C MET A 73 -19.77 -4.27 -15.61
N ALA A 74 -19.91 -4.87 -16.79
CA ALA A 74 -21.13 -5.61 -17.16
C ALA A 74 -21.38 -6.81 -16.23
N ALA A 75 -20.33 -7.52 -15.80
CA ALA A 75 -20.46 -8.69 -14.94
C ALA A 75 -20.95 -8.36 -13.53
N VAL A 76 -20.59 -7.19 -13.01
CA VAL A 76 -21.00 -6.74 -11.65
C VAL A 76 -22.16 -5.75 -11.70
N ASP A 77 -22.52 -5.27 -12.88
CA ASP A 77 -23.54 -4.24 -13.11
C ASP A 77 -23.29 -2.97 -12.29
N GLY A 78 -22.04 -2.47 -12.31
CA GLY A 78 -21.59 -1.33 -11.52
C GLY A 78 -20.08 -1.09 -11.63
N ALA A 79 -19.52 -0.24 -10.78
CA ALA A 79 -18.09 -0.18 -10.56
C ALA A 79 -17.62 -1.42 -9.78
N PHE A 80 -16.48 -1.95 -10.14
CA PHE A 80 -15.82 -2.99 -9.35
C PHE A 80 -14.67 -2.39 -8.57
N SER A 81 -14.40 -2.94 -7.38
CA SER A 81 -13.26 -2.54 -6.58
C SER A 81 -11.94 -3.11 -7.12
N ASP A 82 -10.88 -2.34 -6.96
CA ASP A 82 -9.49 -2.75 -7.10
C ASP A 82 -8.70 -2.11 -5.95
N ASP A 83 -7.39 -2.40 -5.79
CA ASP A 83 -6.62 -1.87 -4.66
C ASP A 83 -6.53 -0.33 -4.65
N ASP A 84 -6.60 0.34 -5.78
CA ASP A 84 -6.63 1.80 -5.86
C ASP A 84 -7.86 2.47 -5.22
N THR A 85 -9.01 1.81 -5.18
CA THR A 85 -10.24 2.40 -4.64
C THR A 85 -10.74 1.71 -3.38
N ASP A 86 -10.50 0.42 -3.22
CA ASP A 86 -11.06 -0.34 -2.10
C ASP A 86 -10.35 -0.08 -0.77
N VAL A 87 -9.05 0.25 -0.78
CA VAL A 87 -8.34 0.65 0.44
C VAL A 87 -8.79 2.04 0.90
N GLU A 88 -9.11 2.95 -0.01
CA GLU A 88 -9.74 4.22 0.35
C GLU A 88 -11.14 4.03 0.94
N TYR A 89 -11.92 3.13 0.38
CA TYR A 89 -13.21 2.77 0.96
C TYR A 89 -13.04 2.12 2.35
N LEU A 90 -12.00 1.32 2.58
CA LEU A 90 -11.63 0.85 3.91
C LEU A 90 -11.31 2.02 4.85
N TYR A 91 -10.53 3.02 4.42
CA TYR A 91 -10.23 4.18 5.25
C TYR A 91 -11.46 5.01 5.58
N LEU A 92 -12.43 5.11 4.67
CA LEU A 92 -13.74 5.71 4.96
C LEU A 92 -14.40 4.99 6.14
N LEU A 93 -14.52 3.66 6.08
CA LEU A 93 -15.11 2.85 7.15
C LEU A 93 -14.34 2.98 8.48
N MET A 94 -13.02 3.04 8.41
CA MET A 94 -12.19 3.20 9.60
C MET A 94 -12.35 4.58 10.24
N MET A 95 -12.41 5.66 9.45
CA MET A 95 -12.66 7.01 9.98
C MET A 95 -14.06 7.14 10.58
N GLU A 96 -15.06 6.44 10.06
CA GLU A 96 -16.39 6.37 10.66
C GLU A 96 -16.37 5.63 11.99
N LYS A 97 -15.65 4.52 12.07
CA LYS A 97 -15.56 3.66 13.26
C LYS A 97 -14.74 4.30 14.38
N TYR A 98 -13.59 4.86 14.07
CA TYR A 98 -12.62 5.33 15.07
C TYR A 98 -12.56 6.86 15.21
N GLY A 99 -13.20 7.60 14.28
CA GLY A 99 -13.13 9.04 14.18
C GLY A 99 -12.03 9.52 13.22
N ILE A 100 -11.97 10.86 13.03
CA ILE A 100 -11.08 11.49 12.04
C ILE A 100 -9.60 11.54 12.45
N ASP A 101 -9.29 11.19 13.69
CA ASP A 101 -7.93 11.18 14.25
C ASP A 101 -7.47 9.74 14.52
N ILE A 102 -7.51 8.90 13.50
CA ILE A 102 -7.04 7.51 13.61
C ILE A 102 -5.52 7.45 13.77
N ASN A 103 -5.04 6.41 14.42
CA ASN A 103 -3.62 6.15 14.63
C ASN A 103 -3.15 4.92 13.86
N TYR A 104 -1.86 4.69 13.81
CA TYR A 104 -1.26 3.56 13.11
C TYR A 104 -1.68 2.19 13.66
N GLN A 105 -1.98 2.08 14.95
CA GLN A 105 -2.47 0.83 15.50
C GLN A 105 -3.87 0.48 14.95
N GLN A 106 -4.75 1.48 14.83
CA GLN A 106 -6.07 1.29 14.23
C GLN A 106 -5.96 0.96 12.74
N VAL A 107 -5.03 1.63 12.00
CA VAL A 107 -4.74 1.27 10.60
C VAL A 107 -4.31 -0.20 10.50
N LYS A 108 -3.34 -0.62 11.33
CA LYS A 108 -2.88 -2.00 11.39
C LYS A 108 -4.04 -2.98 11.60
N GLU A 109 -4.91 -2.72 12.58
CA GLU A 109 -6.08 -3.55 12.86
C GLU A 109 -7.02 -3.67 11.66
N GLY A 110 -7.32 -2.55 11.00
CA GLY A 110 -8.15 -2.53 9.80
C GLY A 110 -7.52 -3.30 8.64
N TRP A 111 -6.25 -3.07 8.37
CA TRP A 111 -5.52 -3.77 7.31
C TRP A 111 -5.48 -5.27 7.55
N MET A 112 -5.06 -5.71 8.73
CA MET A 112 -4.97 -7.13 9.09
C MET A 112 -6.32 -7.84 9.03
N TYR A 113 -7.42 -7.14 9.30
CA TYR A 113 -8.75 -7.74 9.26
C TYR A 113 -9.35 -7.77 7.85
N HIS A 114 -9.25 -6.67 7.11
CA HIS A 114 -9.96 -6.52 5.84
C HIS A 114 -9.11 -6.84 4.60
N ILE A 115 -7.78 -6.70 4.65
CA ILE A 115 -6.90 -6.98 3.51
C ILE A 115 -6.30 -8.37 3.68
N ARG A 116 -6.70 -9.32 2.84
CA ARG A 116 -6.35 -10.73 2.98
C ARG A 116 -5.72 -11.33 1.74
N ASP A 117 -6.07 -10.80 0.59
CA ASP A 117 -5.53 -11.15 -0.73
C ASP A 117 -5.53 -9.92 -1.63
N ARG A 118 -5.07 -10.04 -2.86
CA ARG A 118 -5.02 -8.96 -3.87
C ARG A 118 -4.40 -7.69 -3.29
N VAL A 119 -3.24 -7.86 -2.73
CA VAL A 119 -2.38 -6.82 -2.21
C VAL A 119 -0.97 -7.07 -2.75
N TRP A 120 -0.31 -6.04 -3.21
CA TRP A 120 0.91 -6.17 -4.00
C TRP A 120 2.06 -5.41 -3.37
N LEU A 121 3.28 -5.69 -3.79
CA LEU A 121 4.47 -4.90 -3.61
C LEU A 121 4.69 -4.35 -2.19
N ALA A 122 4.80 -3.02 -2.03
CA ALA A 122 5.05 -2.39 -0.74
C ALA A 122 3.88 -2.55 0.23
N ASN A 123 2.64 -2.53 -0.28
CA ASN A 123 1.43 -2.79 0.51
C ASN A 123 1.45 -4.22 1.08
N ARG A 124 1.81 -5.21 0.27
CA ARG A 124 1.91 -6.61 0.69
C ARG A 124 3.01 -6.81 1.72
N ALA A 125 4.18 -6.22 1.50
CA ALA A 125 5.28 -6.29 2.47
C ALA A 125 4.91 -5.61 3.78
N ALA A 126 4.24 -4.46 3.74
CA ALA A 126 3.76 -3.77 4.95
C ALA A 126 2.74 -4.62 5.72
N LEU A 127 1.77 -5.23 5.03
CA LEU A 127 0.80 -6.14 5.64
C LEU A 127 1.50 -7.33 6.29
N GLY A 128 2.47 -7.95 5.62
CA GLY A 128 3.28 -9.03 6.18
C GLY A 128 4.02 -8.62 7.44
N LEU A 129 4.61 -7.41 7.44
CA LEU A 129 5.25 -6.84 8.63
C LEU A 129 4.25 -6.57 9.76
N MET A 130 3.03 -6.11 9.46
CA MET A 130 1.97 -5.94 10.46
C MET A 130 1.62 -7.27 11.14
N HIS A 131 1.51 -8.32 10.37
CA HIS A 131 1.28 -9.67 10.87
C HIS A 131 2.47 -10.21 11.66
N TYR A 132 3.69 -9.86 11.29
CA TYR A 132 4.89 -10.17 12.06
C TYR A 132 4.99 -9.36 13.39
N GLY A 133 4.09 -8.41 13.62
CA GLY A 133 3.99 -7.64 14.87
C GLY A 133 4.40 -6.17 14.75
N PHE A 134 4.94 -5.75 13.62
CA PHE A 134 5.27 -4.34 13.40
C PHE A 134 4.01 -3.48 13.29
N THR A 135 4.17 -2.21 13.59
CA THR A 135 3.12 -1.19 13.41
C THR A 135 3.69 -0.09 12.53
N PRO A 136 2.92 0.52 11.61
CA PRO A 136 3.40 1.71 10.92
C PRO A 136 3.91 2.77 11.91
N PRO A 137 4.91 3.56 11.54
CA PRO A 137 5.56 3.66 10.24
C PRO A 137 6.69 2.62 10.02
N TYR A 138 6.92 1.69 10.94
CA TYR A 138 7.98 0.68 10.78
C TYR A 138 7.73 -0.24 9.58
N THR A 139 6.46 -0.48 9.23
CA THR A 139 6.08 -1.32 8.09
C THR A 139 6.43 -0.71 6.73
N GLY A 140 6.61 0.61 6.65
CA GLY A 140 7.07 1.29 5.45
C GLY A 140 8.59 1.46 5.38
N LYS A 141 9.32 1.36 6.51
CA LYS A 141 10.75 1.67 6.56
C LYS A 141 11.57 0.79 5.64
N LYS A 142 12.51 1.41 4.93
CA LYS A 142 13.42 0.75 3.99
C LYS A 142 14.29 -0.35 4.60
N GLU A 143 14.51 -0.31 5.93
CA GLU A 143 15.21 -1.37 6.65
C GLU A 143 14.41 -2.67 6.72
N TYR A 144 13.08 -2.60 6.58
CA TYR A 144 12.19 -3.74 6.77
C TYR A 144 11.36 -4.05 5.54
N ASN A 145 10.94 -3.04 4.78
CA ASN A 145 10.12 -3.20 3.58
C ASN A 145 11.00 -3.14 2.33
N PRO A 146 11.26 -4.26 1.65
CA PRO A 146 12.14 -4.29 0.48
C PRO A 146 11.55 -3.56 -0.74
N HIS A 147 10.26 -3.22 -0.69
CA HIS A 147 9.52 -2.53 -1.75
C HIS A 147 9.23 -1.06 -1.41
N TRP A 148 9.83 -0.51 -0.35
CA TRP A 148 9.60 0.82 0.19
C TRP A 148 9.59 1.96 -0.83
N PHE A 149 10.22 1.76 -2.00
CA PHE A 149 10.42 2.77 -3.04
C PHE A 149 9.33 2.74 -4.14
N GLN A 150 8.31 1.89 -3.99
CA GLN A 150 7.28 1.70 -5.00
C GLN A 150 6.08 2.63 -4.80
N ILE A 151 5.22 2.69 -5.82
CA ILE A 151 4.13 3.65 -5.98
C ILE A 151 2.99 3.48 -4.95
N ASP A 152 2.92 2.34 -4.30
CA ASP A 152 1.80 1.92 -3.44
C ASP A 152 1.16 3.00 -2.55
N PRO A 153 1.91 3.95 -1.93
CA PRO A 153 1.26 4.98 -1.13
C PRO A 153 0.50 6.02 -1.95
N GLN A 154 0.73 6.13 -3.26
CA GLN A 154 0.02 7.10 -4.09
C GLN A 154 -1.41 6.63 -4.40
N LEU A 155 -1.60 5.31 -4.54
CA LEU A 155 -2.86 4.71 -4.98
C LEU A 155 -3.94 4.59 -3.89
N ILE A 156 -3.59 4.76 -2.63
CA ILE A 156 -4.50 4.42 -1.52
C ILE A 156 -4.71 5.56 -0.52
N ASN A 157 -4.23 6.76 -0.81
CA ASN A 157 -4.15 7.81 0.21
C ASN A 157 -4.84 9.14 -0.16
N GLU A 158 -5.53 9.23 -1.28
CA GLU A 158 -6.18 10.46 -1.73
C GLU A 158 -7.33 10.90 -0.82
N ILE A 159 -8.04 9.95 -0.19
CA ILE A 159 -9.15 10.24 0.71
C ILE A 159 -8.76 11.13 1.89
N TRP A 160 -7.53 10.98 2.41
CA TRP A 160 -7.03 11.82 3.50
C TRP A 160 -6.94 13.29 3.11
N ALA A 161 -6.75 13.56 1.83
CA ALA A 161 -6.57 14.89 1.29
C ALA A 161 -7.87 15.52 0.77
N TYR A 162 -8.70 14.78 0.02
CA TYR A 162 -9.96 15.35 -0.47
C TYR A 162 -11.05 15.43 0.61
N THR A 163 -10.84 14.83 1.77
CA THR A 163 -11.63 15.15 2.98
C THR A 163 -11.14 16.39 3.73
N ALA A 164 -10.03 17.00 3.28
CA ALA A 164 -9.42 18.20 3.87
C ALA A 164 -9.36 19.38 2.89
N PRO A 165 -10.51 19.86 2.36
CA PRO A 165 -10.56 20.89 1.32
C PRO A 165 -9.92 22.21 1.76
N GLY A 166 -9.01 22.77 0.94
CA GLY A 166 -8.37 24.06 1.18
C GLY A 166 -7.47 24.11 2.42
N MET A 167 -6.99 22.95 2.89
CA MET A 167 -6.08 22.82 4.03
C MET A 167 -4.74 22.17 3.60
N PRO A 168 -3.99 22.77 2.66
CA PRO A 168 -2.86 22.08 2.02
C PRO A 168 -1.77 21.63 2.99
N LYS A 169 -1.50 22.42 4.03
CA LYS A 169 -0.50 22.04 5.03
C LYS A 169 -0.95 20.85 5.89
N TYR A 170 -2.25 20.76 6.15
CA TYR A 170 -2.82 19.58 6.81
C TYR A 170 -2.76 18.38 5.88
N ALA A 171 -3.16 18.54 4.62
CA ALA A 171 -3.13 17.48 3.61
C ALA A 171 -1.72 16.95 3.37
N ALA A 172 -0.72 17.81 3.22
CA ALA A 172 0.67 17.41 3.10
C ALA A 172 1.13 16.55 4.29
N GLY A 173 0.79 16.98 5.52
CA GLY A 173 1.19 16.25 6.73
C GLY A 173 0.50 14.90 6.90
N ILE A 174 -0.80 14.78 6.60
CA ILE A 174 -1.51 13.51 6.70
C ILE A 174 -1.13 12.57 5.56
N SER A 175 -0.82 13.10 4.37
CA SER A 175 -0.32 12.29 3.24
C SER A 175 1.07 11.73 3.53
N ASP A 176 1.99 12.49 4.13
CA ASP A 176 3.28 11.97 4.60
C ASP A 176 3.08 10.86 5.64
N TRP A 177 2.22 11.09 6.63
CA TRP A 177 1.89 10.10 7.65
C TRP A 177 1.31 8.82 7.02
N ALA A 178 0.35 8.95 6.13
CA ALA A 178 -0.29 7.81 5.48
C ALA A 178 0.66 7.05 4.54
N ALA A 179 1.50 7.76 3.78
CA ALA A 179 2.48 7.14 2.89
C ALA A 179 3.48 6.27 3.65
N ARG A 180 3.80 6.63 4.91
CA ARG A 180 4.72 5.85 5.75
C ARG A 180 4.15 4.54 6.27
N ILE A 181 2.91 4.21 5.95
CA ILE A 181 2.35 2.87 6.21
C ILE A 181 3.12 1.82 5.39
N THR A 182 3.50 2.16 4.15
CA THR A 182 4.03 1.22 3.16
C THR A 182 5.38 1.63 2.59
N SER A 183 5.77 2.90 2.67
CA SER A 183 6.95 3.46 2.00
C SER A 183 7.77 4.38 2.88
N ASP A 184 8.98 4.71 2.44
CA ASP A 184 9.94 5.53 3.19
C ASP A 184 10.73 6.45 2.26
N ASP A 185 11.57 7.28 2.88
CA ASP A 185 12.51 8.17 2.20
C ASP A 185 11.80 9.02 1.12
N TRP A 186 12.36 9.12 -0.07
CA TRP A 186 11.82 9.91 -1.17
C TRP A 186 10.52 9.35 -1.77
N ALA A 187 10.23 8.06 -1.60
CA ALA A 187 9.03 7.45 -2.18
C ALA A 187 7.70 7.96 -1.57
N VAL A 188 7.75 8.65 -0.43
CA VAL A 188 6.58 9.30 0.16
C VAL A 188 6.25 10.64 -0.50
N SER A 189 7.21 11.26 -1.17
CA SER A 189 7.11 12.62 -1.69
C SER A 189 6.05 12.82 -2.77
N PRO A 190 5.87 11.92 -3.74
CA PRO A 190 4.77 12.02 -4.70
C PRO A 190 3.40 12.01 -4.03
N THR A 191 3.17 11.15 -3.03
CA THR A 191 1.92 11.12 -2.26
C THR A 191 1.64 12.46 -1.56
N VAL A 192 2.66 13.08 -0.99
CA VAL A 192 2.54 14.41 -0.35
C VAL A 192 2.14 15.47 -1.38
N VAL A 193 2.72 15.44 -2.57
CA VAL A 193 2.40 16.39 -3.65
C VAL A 193 0.97 16.19 -4.13
N TYR A 194 0.57 14.97 -4.47
CA TYR A 194 -0.79 14.70 -4.92
C TYR A 194 -1.83 15.03 -3.85
N GLY A 195 -1.61 14.63 -2.60
CA GLY A 195 -2.51 14.99 -1.50
C GLY A 195 -2.64 16.50 -1.30
N THR A 196 -1.53 17.24 -1.44
CA THR A 196 -1.58 18.71 -1.37
C THR A 196 -2.40 19.28 -2.52
N MET A 197 -2.19 18.81 -3.76
CA MET A 197 -2.97 19.21 -4.93
C MET A 197 -4.46 18.93 -4.76
N TYR A 198 -4.84 17.75 -4.26
CA TYR A 198 -6.24 17.39 -3.99
C TYR A 198 -6.90 18.39 -3.03
N SER A 199 -6.22 18.76 -1.95
CA SER A 199 -6.75 19.73 -1.00
C SER A 199 -6.93 21.12 -1.61
N GLU A 200 -5.95 21.60 -2.39
CA GLU A 200 -6.01 22.91 -3.04
C GLU A 200 -7.00 22.97 -4.21
N ALA A 201 -7.22 21.85 -4.91
CA ALA A 201 -8.11 21.74 -6.08
C ALA A 201 -9.57 22.09 -5.79
N PHE A 202 -9.98 22.13 -4.53
CA PHE A 202 -11.30 22.67 -4.16
C PHE A 202 -11.45 24.17 -4.49
N PHE A 203 -10.35 24.91 -4.55
CA PHE A 203 -10.34 26.37 -4.73
C PHE A 203 -9.46 26.86 -5.87
N GLU A 204 -8.48 26.07 -6.30
CA GLU A 204 -7.60 26.36 -7.43
C GLU A 204 -7.91 25.41 -8.59
N LYS A 205 -7.89 25.91 -9.83
CA LYS A 205 -8.19 25.12 -11.03
C LYS A 205 -7.01 25.05 -12.00
N ASP A 206 -6.05 25.97 -11.86
CA ASP A 206 -4.89 26.02 -12.73
C ASP A 206 -3.88 24.93 -12.34
N ILE A 207 -3.79 23.89 -13.17
CA ILE A 207 -2.97 22.70 -12.91
C ILE A 207 -1.49 23.06 -12.69
N PRO A 208 -0.84 23.87 -13.56
CA PRO A 208 0.54 24.26 -13.31
C PRO A 208 0.73 25.02 -11.99
N THR A 209 -0.26 25.80 -11.55
CA THR A 209 -0.23 26.49 -10.25
C THR A 209 -0.36 25.50 -9.09
N LEU A 210 -1.29 24.52 -9.16
CA LEU A 210 -1.42 23.46 -8.17
C LEU A 210 -0.11 22.69 -8.00
N ILE A 211 0.51 22.28 -9.11
CA ILE A 211 1.77 21.52 -9.11
C ILE A 211 2.91 22.34 -8.46
N ARG A 212 3.05 23.63 -8.82
CA ARG A 212 4.08 24.51 -8.24
C ARG A 212 3.87 24.74 -6.75
N HIS A 213 2.63 24.95 -6.32
CA HIS A 213 2.31 25.13 -4.91
C HIS A 213 2.55 23.87 -4.11
N ALA A 214 2.06 22.72 -4.57
CA ALA A 214 2.20 21.45 -3.87
C ALA A 214 3.68 21.07 -3.66
N LYS A 215 4.53 21.32 -4.64
CA LYS A 215 5.98 21.14 -4.53
C LYS A 215 6.60 21.84 -3.33
N GLU A 216 6.06 23.02 -2.93
CA GLU A 216 6.64 23.79 -1.82
C GLU A 216 6.44 23.15 -0.44
N TYR A 217 5.60 22.12 -0.34
CA TYR A 217 5.42 21.35 0.89
C TYR A 217 6.46 20.25 1.08
N LEU A 218 7.26 19.94 0.05
CA LEU A 218 8.39 19.04 0.16
C LEU A 218 9.64 19.75 0.72
N PRO A 219 10.55 19.03 1.39
CA PRO A 219 11.86 19.58 1.78
C PRO A 219 12.62 20.18 0.60
N LYS A 220 13.42 21.23 0.84
CA LYS A 220 14.15 21.92 -0.25
C LYS A 220 15.11 21.05 -1.06
N GLY A 221 15.66 20.00 -0.45
CA GLY A 221 16.57 19.05 -1.11
C GLY A 221 15.90 17.78 -1.59
N ASP A 222 14.58 17.73 -1.58
CA ASP A 222 13.82 16.56 -1.97
C ASP A 222 14.00 16.25 -3.46
N ARG A 223 14.18 14.97 -3.80
CA ARG A 223 14.38 14.49 -5.17
C ARG A 223 13.18 14.82 -6.06
N PHE A 224 11.96 14.62 -5.56
CA PHE A 224 10.75 14.80 -6.35
C PHE A 224 10.48 16.28 -6.68
N ARG A 225 11.01 17.25 -5.88
CA ARG A 225 10.96 18.67 -6.26
C ARG A 225 11.67 18.93 -7.58
N HIS A 226 12.85 18.33 -7.78
CA HIS A 226 13.63 18.49 -9.01
C HIS A 226 12.93 17.83 -10.19
N ILE A 227 12.35 16.66 -9.97
CA ILE A 227 11.56 15.94 -10.98
C ILE A 227 10.35 16.76 -11.43
N ILE A 228 9.63 17.40 -10.50
CA ILE A 228 8.52 18.31 -10.84
C ILE A 228 9.01 19.50 -11.68
N ASP A 229 10.14 20.11 -11.31
CA ASP A 229 10.70 21.23 -12.08
C ASP A 229 11.07 20.76 -13.50
N GLU A 230 11.61 19.57 -13.64
CA GLU A 230 11.90 18.98 -14.95
C GLU A 230 10.65 18.69 -15.77
N CYS A 231 9.60 18.12 -15.16
CA CYS A 231 8.31 17.91 -15.85
C CYS A 231 7.71 19.22 -16.38
N LEU A 232 7.75 20.30 -15.57
CA LEU A 232 7.28 21.63 -15.97
C LEU A 232 8.12 22.21 -17.11
N ASP A 233 9.44 22.07 -17.05
CA ASP A 233 10.37 22.51 -18.09
C ASP A 233 10.19 21.73 -19.40
N LEU A 234 10.01 20.41 -19.31
CA LEU A 234 9.76 19.55 -20.47
C LEU A 234 8.44 19.91 -21.15
N TRP A 235 7.38 20.11 -20.37
CA TRP A 235 6.09 20.56 -20.89
C TRP A 235 6.20 21.91 -21.61
N GLN A 236 6.93 22.88 -21.06
CA GLN A 236 7.14 24.18 -21.72
C GLN A 236 7.96 24.06 -22.99
N LYS A 237 8.96 23.16 -23.04
CA LYS A 237 9.82 22.94 -24.22
C LYS A 237 9.11 22.15 -25.32
N ASN A 238 8.23 21.23 -24.95
CA ASN A 238 7.55 20.30 -25.85
C ASN A 238 6.03 20.40 -25.68
N PRO A 239 5.37 21.55 -25.89
CA PRO A 239 3.98 21.76 -25.50
C PRO A 239 2.99 20.82 -26.20
N ASP A 240 3.32 20.29 -27.36
CA ASP A 240 2.48 19.39 -28.17
C ASP A 240 3.06 17.96 -28.25
N ASP A 241 4.20 17.68 -27.60
CA ASP A 241 4.88 16.38 -27.68
C ASP A 241 5.16 15.79 -26.28
N TRP A 242 4.11 15.21 -25.70
CA TRP A 242 4.23 14.50 -24.43
C TRP A 242 5.10 13.24 -24.53
N LYS A 243 5.25 12.63 -25.72
CA LYS A 243 6.09 11.44 -25.94
C LYS A 243 7.57 11.76 -25.75
N ALA A 244 8.02 12.90 -26.28
CA ALA A 244 9.38 13.38 -26.06
C ALA A 244 9.65 13.61 -24.57
N SER A 245 8.71 14.20 -23.85
CA SER A 245 8.82 14.43 -22.41
C SER A 245 8.81 13.12 -21.60
N ARG A 246 7.93 12.16 -21.95
CA ARG A 246 7.93 10.81 -21.36
C ARG A 246 9.28 10.14 -21.51
N LYS A 247 9.86 10.23 -22.72
CA LYS A 247 11.15 9.57 -22.98
C LYS A 247 12.23 10.05 -22.03
N VAL A 248 12.32 11.35 -21.77
CA VAL A 248 13.33 11.90 -20.84
C VAL A 248 13.11 11.37 -19.43
N ILE A 249 11.88 11.43 -18.93
CA ILE A 249 11.52 10.94 -17.58
C ILE A 249 11.75 9.42 -17.46
N ALA A 250 11.37 8.63 -18.45
CA ALA A 250 11.60 7.19 -18.45
C ALA A 250 13.09 6.83 -18.54
N ASP A 251 13.87 7.56 -19.35
CA ASP A 251 15.32 7.36 -19.43
C ASP A 251 15.98 7.64 -18.07
N GLU A 252 15.57 8.69 -17.35
CA GLU A 252 16.15 9.06 -16.06
C GLU A 252 15.68 8.14 -14.93
N LEU A 253 14.37 7.98 -14.76
CA LEU A 253 13.78 7.35 -13.58
C LEU A 253 13.49 5.84 -13.73
N TYR A 254 13.75 5.27 -14.90
CA TYR A 254 13.65 3.83 -15.14
C TYR A 254 14.92 3.26 -15.77
N VAL A 255 15.35 3.75 -16.95
CA VAL A 255 16.49 3.15 -17.64
C VAL A 255 17.78 3.32 -16.84
N ASN A 256 18.03 4.54 -16.33
CA ASN A 256 19.23 4.91 -15.57
C ASN A 256 19.05 4.82 -14.04
N GLU A 257 17.87 4.40 -13.56
CA GLU A 257 17.63 4.21 -12.12
C GLU A 257 18.55 3.12 -11.57
N PRO A 258 19.11 3.28 -10.36
CA PRO A 258 19.91 2.25 -9.70
C PRO A 258 19.18 0.92 -9.59
N ASP A 259 19.87 -0.20 -9.82
CA ASP A 259 19.26 -1.55 -9.84
C ASP A 259 18.42 -1.88 -8.60
N ILE A 260 18.79 -1.34 -7.44
CA ILE A 260 18.08 -1.60 -6.17
C ILE A 260 16.69 -0.97 -6.11
N THR A 261 16.48 0.14 -6.84
CA THR A 261 15.20 0.87 -6.89
C THR A 261 14.61 0.92 -8.30
N LYS A 262 15.24 0.23 -9.24
CA LYS A 262 14.76 0.09 -10.62
C LYS A 262 13.53 -0.78 -10.67
N SER A 263 12.39 -0.17 -10.97
CA SER A 263 11.10 -0.87 -11.07
C SER A 263 10.15 -0.08 -11.95
N ILE A 264 9.29 -0.79 -12.66
CA ILE A 264 8.17 -0.19 -13.38
C ILE A 264 7.15 0.46 -12.42
N TRP A 265 7.16 0.05 -11.16
CA TRP A 265 6.35 0.60 -10.07
C TRP A 265 7.11 1.60 -9.19
N ASN A 266 8.21 2.16 -9.65
CA ASN A 266 8.95 3.18 -8.89
C ASN A 266 8.06 4.42 -8.65
N ALA A 267 8.04 4.91 -7.40
CA ALA A 267 7.18 6.00 -6.97
C ALA A 267 7.44 7.32 -7.70
N ASP A 268 8.71 7.70 -7.86
CA ASP A 268 9.07 8.95 -8.55
C ASP A 268 8.77 8.89 -10.05
N LEU A 269 9.03 7.74 -10.68
CA LEU A 269 8.70 7.52 -12.09
C LEU A 269 7.20 7.70 -12.34
N ASN A 270 6.39 6.97 -11.61
CA ASN A 270 4.95 6.99 -11.81
C ASN A 270 4.33 8.33 -11.37
N GLY A 271 4.82 8.90 -10.28
CA GLY A 271 4.44 10.25 -9.86
C GLY A 271 4.74 11.31 -10.94
N ALA A 272 5.92 11.26 -11.56
CA ALA A 272 6.30 12.17 -12.65
C ALA A 272 5.42 11.99 -13.90
N LEU A 273 5.12 10.74 -14.26
CA LEU A 273 4.25 10.45 -15.42
C LEU A 273 2.83 10.96 -15.18
N GLY A 274 2.30 10.85 -13.97
CA GLY A 274 1.02 11.47 -13.60
C GLY A 274 1.05 13.00 -13.73
N ILE A 275 2.13 13.67 -13.29
CA ILE A 275 2.32 15.11 -13.50
C ILE A 275 2.33 15.46 -14.99
N LEU A 276 3.05 14.71 -15.83
CA LEU A 276 3.02 14.93 -17.29
C LEU A 276 1.61 14.74 -17.86
N ALA A 277 0.89 13.69 -17.47
CA ALA A 277 -0.47 13.47 -17.93
C ALA A 277 -1.41 14.63 -17.59
N LEU A 278 -1.31 15.19 -16.38
CA LEU A 278 -2.07 16.37 -15.95
C LEU A 278 -1.73 17.61 -16.80
N LEU A 279 -0.44 17.87 -17.05
CA LEU A 279 0.01 19.02 -17.81
C LEU A 279 -0.44 18.98 -19.28
N TYR A 280 -0.37 17.82 -19.91
CA TYR A 280 -0.75 17.64 -21.31
C TYR A 280 -2.25 17.36 -21.50
N GLY A 281 -2.94 16.92 -20.44
CA GLY A 281 -4.39 16.70 -20.43
C GLY A 281 -5.20 17.98 -20.43
N ASP A 282 -4.62 19.11 -20.01
CA ASP A 282 -5.22 20.44 -20.05
C ASP A 282 -6.59 20.52 -19.33
N GLY A 283 -6.71 19.80 -18.20
CA GLY A 283 -7.92 19.80 -17.36
C GLY A 283 -9.07 18.92 -17.88
N ASP A 284 -8.92 18.27 -19.01
CA ASP A 284 -9.89 17.33 -19.58
C ASP A 284 -9.63 15.91 -19.07
N ILE A 285 -10.62 15.30 -18.40
CA ILE A 285 -10.46 13.95 -17.80
C ILE A 285 -10.25 12.89 -18.86
N GLU A 286 -11.00 12.91 -19.97
CA GLU A 286 -10.86 11.90 -21.03
C GLU A 286 -9.49 11.97 -21.68
N LYS A 287 -9.04 13.18 -22.05
CA LYS A 287 -7.71 13.39 -22.62
C LYS A 287 -6.61 12.96 -21.66
N THR A 288 -6.74 13.31 -20.37
CA THR A 288 -5.77 12.94 -19.34
C THR A 288 -5.71 11.44 -19.11
N LEU A 289 -6.86 10.75 -19.07
CA LEU A 289 -6.98 9.30 -19.00
C LEU A 289 -6.23 8.62 -20.17
N LEU A 290 -6.49 9.06 -21.39
CA LEU A 290 -5.88 8.47 -22.59
C LEU A 290 -4.35 8.69 -22.63
N ILE A 291 -3.90 9.88 -22.23
CA ILE A 291 -2.46 10.16 -22.09
C ILE A 291 -1.86 9.31 -20.97
N GLY A 292 -2.50 9.20 -19.81
CA GLY A 292 -2.05 8.37 -18.70
C GLY A 292 -1.88 6.90 -19.10
N CYS A 293 -2.89 6.33 -19.77
CA CYS A 293 -2.81 4.98 -20.35
C CYS A 293 -1.63 4.84 -21.33
N ALA A 294 -1.40 5.86 -22.18
CA ALA A 294 -0.35 5.86 -23.20
C ALA A 294 1.06 6.03 -22.60
N LEU A 295 1.19 6.76 -21.50
CA LEU A 295 2.45 6.89 -20.77
C LEU A 295 2.93 5.55 -20.22
N GLY A 296 2.01 4.63 -19.92
CA GLY A 296 2.31 3.24 -19.53
C GLY A 296 2.79 3.09 -18.09
N PHE A 297 3.62 2.08 -17.82
CA PHE A 297 4.02 1.67 -16.49
C PHE A 297 2.81 1.29 -15.63
N ASP A 298 2.65 1.82 -14.44
CA ASP A 298 1.50 1.58 -13.54
C ASP A 298 0.37 2.57 -13.83
N CYS A 299 -0.18 2.47 -15.03
CA CYS A 299 -1.05 3.51 -15.55
C CYS A 299 -2.45 3.52 -14.96
N ASP A 300 -2.96 2.43 -14.41
CA ASP A 300 -4.26 2.40 -13.72
C ASP A 300 -4.24 3.19 -12.42
N ASN A 301 -3.17 3.05 -11.63
CA ASN A 301 -2.90 3.87 -10.48
C ASN A 301 -2.79 5.37 -10.85
N GLN A 302 -1.91 5.68 -11.80
CA GLN A 302 -1.71 7.08 -12.21
C GLN A 302 -3.02 7.70 -12.67
N THR A 303 -3.78 6.99 -13.52
CA THR A 303 -5.06 7.51 -14.03
C THR A 303 -6.12 7.59 -12.95
N ALA A 304 -6.15 6.70 -11.94
CA ALA A 304 -7.02 6.82 -10.78
C ALA A 304 -6.75 8.14 -10.06
N THR A 305 -5.50 8.37 -9.65
CA THR A 305 -5.09 9.57 -8.91
C THR A 305 -5.38 10.86 -9.70
N ILE A 306 -4.96 10.94 -10.97
CA ILE A 306 -5.09 12.19 -11.74
C ILE A 306 -6.52 12.47 -12.21
N CYS A 307 -7.30 11.46 -12.57
CA CYS A 307 -8.70 11.66 -12.94
C CYS A 307 -9.54 12.01 -11.70
N GLY A 308 -9.23 11.45 -10.53
CA GLY A 308 -9.84 11.86 -9.26
C GLY A 308 -9.54 13.32 -8.93
N LEU A 309 -8.28 13.77 -9.08
CA LEU A 309 -7.89 15.17 -8.90
C LEU A 309 -8.66 16.12 -9.83
N LEU A 310 -8.74 15.78 -11.12
CA LEU A 310 -9.52 16.53 -12.09
C LEU A 310 -11.01 16.53 -11.76
N GLY A 311 -11.52 15.44 -11.18
CA GLY A 311 -12.87 15.35 -10.64
C GLY A 311 -13.10 16.35 -9.51
N VAL A 312 -12.15 16.57 -8.60
CA VAL A 312 -12.23 17.66 -7.60
C VAL A 312 -12.24 19.03 -8.27
N ILE A 313 -11.40 19.24 -9.27
CA ILE A 313 -11.32 20.54 -9.98
C ILE A 313 -12.66 20.87 -10.67
N ASN A 314 -13.21 19.90 -11.41
CA ASN A 314 -14.34 20.10 -12.33
C ASN A 314 -15.71 19.74 -11.74
N GLY A 315 -15.75 19.01 -10.60
CA GLY A 315 -16.97 18.42 -10.07
C GLY A 315 -17.48 17.24 -10.93
N ILE A 316 -18.68 16.76 -10.65
CA ILE A 316 -19.32 15.67 -11.39
C ILE A 316 -19.43 16.00 -12.89
N GLY A 317 -19.69 17.25 -13.21
CA GLY A 317 -19.86 17.71 -14.60
C GLY A 317 -18.61 17.52 -15.48
N GLY A 318 -17.44 17.34 -14.89
CA GLY A 318 -16.20 17.03 -15.62
C GLY A 318 -15.94 15.55 -15.88
N VAL A 319 -16.70 14.66 -15.24
CA VAL A 319 -16.53 13.21 -15.41
C VAL A 319 -17.18 12.77 -16.74
N PRO A 320 -16.45 12.08 -17.65
CA PRO A 320 -16.99 11.62 -18.91
C PRO A 320 -18.16 10.64 -18.72
N LEU A 321 -19.36 11.04 -19.11
CA LEU A 321 -20.57 10.23 -18.90
C LEU A 321 -20.53 8.89 -19.66
N ASP A 322 -19.97 8.86 -20.86
CA ASP A 322 -19.79 7.64 -21.64
C ASP A 322 -18.81 6.64 -20.99
N ARG A 323 -17.94 7.12 -20.08
CA ARG A 323 -17.10 6.28 -19.25
C ARG A 323 -17.80 5.83 -17.97
N ALA A 324 -18.47 6.73 -17.29
CA ALA A 324 -19.18 6.44 -16.06
C ALA A 324 -20.54 5.74 -16.27
N MET A 325 -21.13 5.86 -17.47
CA MET A 325 -22.44 5.27 -17.84
C MET A 325 -22.38 4.62 -19.23
N PRO A 326 -21.51 3.62 -19.46
CA PRO A 326 -21.32 3.04 -20.79
C PRO A 326 -22.47 2.12 -21.25
N PHE A 327 -23.43 1.79 -20.38
CA PHE A 327 -24.55 0.89 -20.68
C PHE A 327 -25.88 1.65 -20.70
N GLU A 328 -26.71 1.44 -21.72
CA GLU A 328 -27.98 2.14 -21.93
C GLU A 328 -28.96 2.03 -20.75
N HIS A 329 -28.91 0.93 -20.00
CA HIS A 329 -29.79 0.72 -18.84
C HIS A 329 -29.33 1.43 -17.57
N TRP A 330 -28.13 1.98 -17.56
CA TRP A 330 -27.65 2.77 -16.41
C TRP A 330 -28.23 4.18 -16.45
N THR A 331 -28.78 4.61 -15.32
CA THR A 331 -29.37 5.95 -15.16
C THR A 331 -28.56 6.86 -14.25
N LYS A 332 -27.55 6.29 -13.60
CA LYS A 332 -26.59 6.98 -12.72
C LYS A 332 -25.18 6.49 -13.04
N PRO A 333 -24.13 7.26 -12.74
CA PRO A 333 -22.75 6.81 -12.86
C PRO A 333 -22.54 5.45 -12.19
N PHE A 334 -21.94 4.52 -12.93
CA PHE A 334 -21.69 3.13 -12.52
C PHE A 334 -22.94 2.43 -11.93
N ASN A 335 -24.13 2.77 -12.44
CA ASN A 335 -25.41 2.27 -11.94
C ASN A 335 -25.62 2.50 -10.42
N ASP A 336 -24.92 3.48 -9.86
CA ASP A 336 -24.87 3.77 -8.41
C ASP A 336 -24.46 2.57 -7.55
N ARG A 337 -23.58 1.70 -8.08
CA ARG A 337 -23.14 0.48 -7.38
C ARG A 337 -21.62 0.39 -7.36
N TYR A 338 -21.08 0.24 -6.16
CA TYR A 338 -19.69 -0.10 -5.91
C TYR A 338 -19.62 -1.51 -5.35
N ILE A 339 -19.07 -2.45 -6.11
CA ILE A 339 -19.01 -3.87 -5.76
C ILE A 339 -17.64 -4.20 -5.20
N ASN A 340 -17.59 -4.51 -3.92
CA ASN A 340 -16.37 -4.94 -3.26
C ASN A 340 -16.03 -6.39 -3.64
N VAL A 341 -14.98 -6.58 -4.42
CA VAL A 341 -14.53 -7.91 -4.86
C VAL A 341 -13.16 -8.31 -4.28
N THR A 342 -12.53 -7.45 -3.51
CA THR A 342 -11.13 -7.58 -3.08
C THR A 342 -10.93 -7.61 -1.57
N ARG A 343 -11.81 -6.99 -0.77
CA ARG A 343 -11.61 -6.85 0.68
C ARG A 343 -12.58 -7.71 1.48
N TYR A 344 -12.08 -8.33 2.53
CA TYR A 344 -12.85 -9.20 3.39
C TYR A 344 -13.79 -8.40 4.28
N ASP A 345 -15.04 -8.90 4.44
CA ASP A 345 -16.04 -8.34 5.36
C ASP A 345 -16.29 -6.82 5.17
N MET A 346 -16.23 -6.39 3.92
CA MET A 346 -16.63 -5.04 3.54
C MET A 346 -17.84 -5.12 2.61
N PRO A 347 -18.90 -4.34 2.87
CA PRO A 347 -20.11 -4.40 2.06
C PRO A 347 -19.94 -3.77 0.69
N ASP A 348 -20.73 -4.23 -0.27
CA ASP A 348 -21.04 -3.41 -1.44
C ASP A 348 -21.75 -2.13 -1.01
N ALA A 349 -21.65 -1.08 -1.80
CA ALA A 349 -22.27 0.20 -1.46
C ALA A 349 -22.91 0.91 -2.65
N SER A 350 -23.84 1.82 -2.38
CA SER A 350 -24.22 2.87 -3.31
C SER A 350 -23.09 3.90 -3.38
N ILE A 351 -22.71 4.32 -4.57
CA ILE A 351 -21.68 5.34 -4.78
C ILE A 351 -22.17 6.68 -4.20
N GLU A 352 -23.45 6.98 -4.32
CA GLU A 352 -24.04 8.19 -3.72
C GLU A 352 -23.93 8.15 -2.18
N ASP A 353 -24.10 6.97 -1.55
CA ASP A 353 -23.88 6.79 -0.12
C ASP A 353 -22.42 6.98 0.29
N ILE A 354 -21.47 6.39 -0.45
CA ILE A 354 -20.03 6.61 -0.24
C ILE A 354 -19.70 8.10 -0.28
N ILE A 355 -20.20 8.80 -1.30
CA ILE A 355 -19.99 10.25 -1.47
C ILE A 355 -20.54 11.02 -0.26
N GLU A 356 -21.78 10.77 0.14
CA GLU A 356 -22.42 11.46 1.25
C GLU A 356 -21.68 11.23 2.57
N ARG A 357 -21.25 10.01 2.83
CA ARG A 357 -20.47 9.64 4.02
C ARG A 357 -19.12 10.35 4.03
N THR A 358 -18.47 10.43 2.87
CA THR A 358 -17.21 11.18 2.71
C THR A 358 -17.40 12.67 2.94
N VAL A 359 -18.50 13.26 2.45
CA VAL A 359 -18.87 14.67 2.75
C VAL A 359 -19.02 14.91 4.24
N VAL A 360 -19.71 14.02 4.94
CA VAL A 360 -19.88 14.11 6.42
C VAL A 360 -18.53 14.07 7.14
N LEU A 361 -17.57 13.28 6.66
CA LEU A 361 -16.21 13.28 7.22
C LEU A 361 -15.48 14.60 6.92
N ALA A 362 -15.56 15.11 5.70
CA ALA A 362 -14.97 16.41 5.35
C ALA A 362 -15.55 17.55 6.21
N GLU A 363 -16.86 17.58 6.43
CA GLU A 363 -17.53 18.53 7.35
C GLU A 363 -16.92 18.46 8.76
N LYS A 364 -16.77 17.25 9.31
CA LYS A 364 -16.15 17.03 10.63
C LYS A 364 -14.71 17.52 10.67
N ILE A 365 -13.93 17.21 9.63
CA ILE A 365 -12.52 17.62 9.54
C ILE A 365 -12.40 19.14 9.46
N ILE A 366 -13.17 19.80 8.59
CA ILE A 366 -13.18 21.27 8.50
C ILE A 366 -13.41 21.90 9.87
N LEU A 367 -14.45 21.46 10.58
CA LEU A 367 -14.80 22.02 11.90
C LEU A 367 -13.74 21.70 12.96
N ALA A 368 -13.23 20.48 13.00
CA ALA A 368 -12.21 20.06 13.97
C ALA A 368 -10.85 20.75 13.74
N ARG A 369 -10.59 21.22 12.51
CA ARG A 369 -9.33 21.92 12.16
C ARG A 369 -9.47 23.44 12.19
N GLY A 370 -10.48 23.95 12.88
CA GLY A 370 -10.65 25.39 13.14
C GLY A 370 -11.41 26.16 12.08
N GLY A 371 -12.11 25.44 11.21
CA GLY A 371 -13.12 26.03 10.33
C GLY A 371 -14.42 26.32 11.07
N SER A 372 -15.39 26.86 10.36
CA SER A 372 -16.73 27.16 10.87
C SER A 372 -17.79 26.87 9.82
N VAL A 373 -19.04 26.79 10.27
CA VAL A 373 -20.20 26.64 9.40
C VAL A 373 -21.25 27.67 9.72
N ARG A 374 -21.92 28.21 8.69
CA ARG A 374 -23.11 29.02 8.81
C ARG A 374 -24.18 28.51 7.86
N ASP A 375 -25.43 28.75 8.20
CA ASP A 375 -26.56 28.55 7.30
C ASP A 375 -26.89 29.85 6.59
N GLN A 376 -27.14 29.79 5.31
CA GLN A 376 -27.60 30.89 4.49
C GLN A 376 -28.65 30.37 3.50
N ASP A 377 -29.88 30.76 3.72
CA ASP A 377 -31.04 30.37 2.88
C ASP A 377 -31.23 28.85 2.77
N GLY A 378 -30.90 28.11 3.83
CA GLY A 378 -30.98 26.64 3.88
C GLY A 378 -29.76 25.89 3.30
N GLU A 379 -28.75 26.63 2.82
CA GLU A 379 -27.47 26.09 2.37
C GLU A 379 -26.39 26.27 3.44
N LYS A 380 -25.69 25.21 3.79
CA LYS A 380 -24.53 25.28 4.69
C LYS A 380 -23.31 25.80 3.93
N ILE A 381 -22.68 26.82 4.49
CA ILE A 381 -21.44 27.39 3.98
C ILE A 381 -20.34 27.18 5.01
N TYR A 382 -19.29 26.48 4.61
CA TYR A 382 -18.12 26.20 5.43
C TYR A 382 -17.04 27.22 5.14
N THR A 383 -16.50 27.81 6.21
CA THR A 383 -15.26 28.58 6.15
C THR A 383 -14.12 27.66 6.54
N VAL A 384 -13.13 27.52 5.68
CA VAL A 384 -12.00 26.61 5.86
C VAL A 384 -10.84 27.36 6.51
N ASN A 385 -10.06 26.66 7.33
CA ASN A 385 -8.81 27.17 7.89
C ASN A 385 -7.60 26.70 7.06
N PRO A 386 -7.07 27.52 6.13
CA PRO A 386 -5.96 27.11 5.26
C PRO A 386 -4.62 26.95 6.02
N LYS A 387 -4.57 27.39 7.29
CA LYS A 387 -3.40 27.26 8.16
C LYS A 387 -3.44 26.02 9.05
N ALA A 388 -4.48 25.19 8.91
CA ALA A 388 -4.58 23.94 9.64
C ALA A 388 -3.33 23.08 9.41
N THR A 389 -2.89 22.39 10.45
CA THR A 389 -1.74 21.47 10.39
C THR A 389 -2.14 20.10 10.89
N PHE A 390 -1.64 19.08 10.25
CA PHE A 390 -1.79 17.72 10.75
C PHE A 390 -0.91 17.51 11.99
N LYS A 391 -1.46 16.82 12.96
CA LYS A 391 -0.73 16.31 14.12
C LYS A 391 -1.16 14.86 14.30
N PRO A 392 -0.24 13.91 14.13
CA PRO A 392 -0.59 12.50 14.31
C PRO A 392 -1.09 12.27 15.74
N ALA A 393 -2.04 11.37 15.88
CA ALA A 393 -2.44 10.86 17.17
C ALA A 393 -1.21 10.22 17.85
N LYS A 394 -1.22 10.16 19.20
CA LYS A 394 -0.13 9.54 19.93
C LYS A 394 0.02 8.08 19.48
N GLU A 395 1.16 7.78 18.91
CA GLU A 395 1.47 6.43 18.48
C GLU A 395 1.73 5.54 19.71
N PRO A 396 1.22 4.31 19.70
CA PRO A 396 1.65 3.32 20.66
C PRO A 396 3.15 3.03 20.47
N ALA A 397 3.81 2.60 21.54
CA ALA A 397 5.18 2.12 21.41
C ALA A 397 5.19 0.97 20.40
N ALA A 398 5.87 1.16 19.29
CA ALA A 398 5.94 0.15 18.25
C ALA A 398 6.88 -0.98 18.71
N THR A 399 6.50 -2.19 18.36
CA THR A 399 7.32 -3.38 18.21
C THR A 399 7.51 -4.26 19.44
N PHE A 400 7.51 -5.54 19.15
CA PHE A 400 8.00 -6.61 20.01
C PHE A 400 9.54 -6.54 20.06
N THR A 401 10.11 -7.11 21.12
CA THR A 401 11.55 -7.36 21.19
C THR A 401 11.77 -8.86 21.16
N LEU A 402 12.55 -9.33 20.20
CA LEU A 402 12.93 -10.73 20.13
C LEU A 402 13.69 -11.10 21.42
N PRO A 403 13.43 -12.29 21.99
CA PRO A 403 14.22 -12.82 23.08
C PRO A 403 15.70 -12.88 22.69
N GLN A 404 16.58 -12.52 23.63
CA GLN A 404 18.01 -12.62 23.39
C GLN A 404 18.41 -14.09 23.25
N LYS A 405 18.97 -14.45 22.10
CA LYS A 405 19.59 -15.75 21.86
C LYS A 405 20.72 -15.99 22.86
N HIS A 406 20.83 -17.21 23.35
CA HIS A 406 21.81 -17.57 24.37
C HIS A 406 22.36 -18.98 24.15
N GLY A 407 23.48 -19.28 24.78
CA GLY A 407 24.14 -20.57 24.62
C GLY A 407 24.72 -20.77 23.22
N ARG A 408 25.06 -22.01 22.90
CA ARG A 408 25.57 -22.41 21.58
C ARG A 408 24.40 -22.77 20.67
N ASN A 409 24.54 -22.50 19.40
CA ASN A 409 23.59 -23.03 18.40
C ASN A 409 23.91 -24.52 18.17
N LEU A 410 23.09 -25.39 18.75
CA LEU A 410 23.23 -26.85 18.68
C LEU A 410 22.90 -27.43 17.29
N ALA A 411 22.20 -26.66 16.43
CA ALA A 411 21.88 -27.09 15.08
C ALA A 411 23.13 -27.41 14.26
N ARG A 412 24.21 -26.66 14.51
CA ARG A 412 25.52 -26.84 13.86
C ARG A 412 26.24 -28.15 14.25
N GLU A 413 25.82 -28.75 15.35
CA GLU A 413 26.42 -30.00 15.91
C GLU A 413 25.50 -31.20 15.66
N ALA A 414 24.41 -31.04 14.91
CA ALA A 414 23.47 -32.10 14.63
C ALA A 414 24.09 -33.18 13.74
N ALA A 415 23.82 -34.46 14.08
CA ALA A 415 24.23 -35.60 13.28
C ALA A 415 23.35 -35.78 12.03
N GLU A 416 22.11 -35.33 12.11
CA GLU A 416 21.12 -35.48 11.04
C GLU A 416 20.16 -34.29 11.02
N ILE A 417 19.88 -33.77 9.81
CA ILE A 417 18.77 -32.84 9.56
C ILE A 417 17.51 -33.66 9.31
N LEU A 418 16.49 -33.42 10.08
CA LEU A 418 15.19 -34.04 9.95
C LEU A 418 14.28 -33.15 9.12
N ALA A 419 13.66 -33.66 8.07
CA ALA A 419 12.67 -32.91 7.31
C ALA A 419 11.65 -33.89 6.71
N LEU A 420 10.37 -33.53 6.80
CA LEU A 420 9.38 -34.12 5.93
C LEU A 420 9.39 -33.30 4.65
N THR A 421 10.26 -33.67 3.76
CA THR A 421 10.36 -33.02 2.46
C THR A 421 9.70 -33.90 1.41
N ARG A 422 8.84 -33.27 0.66
CA ARG A 422 8.43 -33.81 -0.62
C ARG A 422 9.64 -33.73 -1.53
N LYS A 423 9.82 -34.75 -2.35
CA LYS A 423 10.97 -34.80 -3.23
C LYS A 423 10.98 -33.60 -4.17
N THR A 424 11.83 -32.63 -3.87
CA THR A 424 11.96 -31.41 -4.63
C THR A 424 13.12 -31.55 -5.59
N ASP A 425 12.84 -31.77 -6.85
CA ASP A 425 13.86 -31.68 -7.89
C ASP A 425 13.83 -30.30 -8.54
N ARG A 426 14.94 -29.94 -9.17
CA ARG A 426 15.10 -28.63 -9.80
C ARG A 426 14.02 -28.37 -10.86
N ALA A 427 13.66 -29.33 -11.65
CA ALA A 427 12.67 -29.18 -12.71
C ALA A 427 11.29 -28.90 -12.13
N THR A 428 10.93 -29.53 -11.01
CA THR A 428 9.68 -29.27 -10.29
C THR A 428 9.67 -27.85 -9.71
N LEU A 429 10.75 -27.41 -9.07
CA LEU A 429 10.87 -26.05 -8.56
C LEU A 429 10.78 -24.99 -9.66
N ASP A 430 11.49 -25.22 -10.76
CA ASP A 430 11.55 -24.26 -11.87
C ASP A 430 10.23 -24.21 -12.67
N SER A 431 9.40 -25.25 -12.59
CA SER A 431 8.08 -25.32 -13.22
C SER A 431 6.96 -24.76 -12.36
N CYS A 432 7.22 -24.49 -11.08
CA CYS A 432 6.25 -23.87 -10.19
C CYS A 432 6.11 -22.38 -10.48
N TRP A 433 4.92 -21.85 -10.26
CA TRP A 433 4.56 -20.43 -10.40
C TRP A 433 5.19 -19.56 -9.30
N LEU A 434 6.44 -19.86 -8.94
CA LEU A 434 7.16 -19.08 -7.96
C LEU A 434 7.68 -17.80 -8.63
N THR A 435 7.26 -16.66 -8.12
CA THR A 435 7.73 -15.35 -8.56
C THR A 435 9.12 -15.03 -8.03
N ILE A 436 9.59 -15.77 -7.02
CA ILE A 436 10.92 -15.60 -6.45
C ILE A 436 11.98 -16.03 -7.47
N PRO A 437 13.00 -15.20 -7.70
CA PRO A 437 14.10 -15.53 -8.60
C PRO A 437 14.72 -16.90 -8.28
N VAL A 438 14.97 -17.70 -9.31
CA VAL A 438 15.60 -19.04 -9.19
C VAL A 438 16.91 -18.99 -8.38
N SER A 439 17.63 -17.88 -8.45
CA SER A 439 18.88 -17.66 -7.71
C SER A 439 18.73 -17.69 -6.19
N TYR A 440 17.55 -17.44 -5.64
CA TYR A 440 17.29 -17.48 -4.19
C TYR A 440 16.98 -18.89 -3.67
N ARG A 441 16.69 -19.85 -4.56
CA ARG A 441 16.22 -21.19 -4.21
C ARG A 441 17.38 -22.12 -3.91
N ALA A 442 17.31 -22.79 -2.75
CA ALA A 442 18.16 -23.92 -2.42
C ALA A 442 17.46 -25.23 -2.82
N TYR A 443 18.24 -26.21 -3.28
CA TYR A 443 17.73 -27.50 -3.74
C TYR A 443 17.96 -28.62 -2.72
N THR A 444 18.65 -28.31 -1.63
CA THR A 444 18.89 -29.24 -0.53
C THR A 444 18.51 -28.57 0.78
N VAL A 445 18.10 -29.40 1.75
CA VAL A 445 17.68 -28.92 3.06
C VAL A 445 18.85 -28.46 3.94
N ASP A 446 20.09 -28.73 3.54
CA ASP A 446 21.29 -28.38 4.32
C ASP A 446 21.44 -26.89 4.62
N VAL A 447 20.80 -26.05 3.82
CA VAL A 447 20.83 -24.60 4.03
C VAL A 447 20.17 -24.15 5.34
N ILE A 448 19.30 -24.95 5.94
CA ILE A 448 18.59 -24.55 7.17
C ILE A 448 19.46 -24.47 8.43
N ASN A 449 20.76 -24.80 8.33
CA ASN A 449 21.72 -24.64 9.41
C ASN A 449 23.08 -24.06 8.98
N ASP A 450 23.14 -23.37 7.87
CA ASP A 450 24.37 -22.75 7.35
C ASP A 450 24.65 -21.34 7.92
N GLY A 451 23.67 -20.73 8.60
CA GLY A 451 23.73 -19.38 9.19
C GLY A 451 23.46 -18.25 8.20
N ILE A 452 22.88 -18.57 7.06
CA ILE A 452 22.55 -17.60 6.02
C ILE A 452 21.04 -17.45 5.95
N VAL A 453 20.53 -16.35 6.48
CA VAL A 453 19.08 -16.08 6.52
C VAL A 453 18.55 -15.30 5.31
N GLY A 454 19.38 -15.04 4.31
CA GLY A 454 18.94 -14.29 3.13
C GLY A 454 19.96 -14.30 1.99
N GLY A 455 19.51 -13.98 0.80
CA GLY A 455 20.33 -13.90 -0.38
C GLY A 455 20.24 -15.14 -1.31
N PRO A 456 21.04 -15.17 -2.36
CA PRO A 456 21.01 -16.23 -3.36
C PRO A 456 21.26 -17.61 -2.75
N GLY A 457 20.41 -18.59 -3.09
CA GLY A 457 20.56 -19.97 -2.65
C GLY A 457 20.22 -20.25 -1.19
N ALA A 458 19.72 -19.26 -0.45
CA ALA A 458 19.50 -19.41 1.00
C ALA A 458 18.16 -20.06 1.37
N ALA A 459 17.17 -20.07 0.50
CA ALA A 459 15.82 -20.53 0.83
C ALA A 459 15.53 -21.94 0.31
N PHE A 460 15.19 -22.83 1.22
CA PHE A 460 14.64 -24.14 0.88
C PHE A 460 13.12 -24.10 0.84
N TYR A 461 12.54 -24.79 -0.16
CA TYR A 461 11.09 -24.89 -0.35
C TYR A 461 10.67 -26.35 -0.30
N SER A 462 9.77 -26.72 0.61
CA SER A 462 9.24 -28.07 0.74
C SER A 462 8.15 -28.33 -0.30
N LEU A 463 8.46 -28.22 -1.58
CA LEU A 463 7.45 -28.41 -2.62
C LEU A 463 6.99 -29.85 -2.71
N GLY A 464 5.69 -30.04 -2.56
CA GLY A 464 5.03 -31.29 -2.85
C GLY A 464 4.37 -31.28 -4.21
N GLY A 465 4.47 -32.40 -4.91
CA GLY A 465 3.66 -32.64 -6.09
C GLY A 465 2.17 -32.65 -5.76
N LYS A 466 1.35 -32.50 -6.80
CA LYS A 466 -0.11 -32.35 -6.82
C LYS A 466 -0.86 -33.14 -5.74
N SER A 467 -1.82 -32.48 -5.12
CA SER A 467 -3.02 -32.97 -4.40
C SER A 467 -2.93 -34.04 -3.30
N ASN A 468 -1.90 -34.83 -3.20
CA ASN A 468 -1.77 -35.93 -2.20
C ASN A 468 -0.68 -35.70 -1.16
N ALA A 469 -0.14 -34.50 -1.10
CA ALA A 469 0.90 -34.16 -0.15
C ALA A 469 0.35 -34.08 1.27
N PRO A 470 1.16 -34.43 2.29
CA PRO A 470 0.79 -34.14 3.67
C PRO A 470 0.45 -32.67 3.81
N LYS A 471 -0.57 -32.37 4.60
CA LYS A 471 -0.92 -30.98 4.95
C LYS A 471 0.01 -30.40 6.00
N GLN A 472 1.00 -31.16 6.41
CA GLN A 472 1.85 -30.84 7.54
C GLN A 472 3.31 -31.13 7.16
N ASP A 473 4.17 -30.14 7.35
CA ASP A 473 5.61 -30.24 7.15
C ASP A 473 6.36 -30.08 8.46
N PHE A 474 7.56 -30.60 8.56
CA PHE A 474 8.45 -30.38 9.68
C PHE A 474 9.90 -30.25 9.27
N PHE A 475 10.66 -29.50 10.09
CA PHE A 475 12.12 -29.40 10.02
C PHE A 475 12.70 -29.54 11.43
N GLY A 476 13.88 -30.16 11.55
CA GLY A 476 14.48 -30.37 12.84
C GLY A 476 15.85 -31.03 12.77
N TYR A 477 16.32 -31.47 13.93
CA TYR A 477 17.64 -32.03 14.09
C TYR A 477 17.64 -33.26 15.00
N ARG A 478 18.60 -34.17 14.74
CA ARG A 478 18.93 -35.29 15.61
C ARG A 478 20.40 -35.21 15.99
N TRP A 479 20.70 -35.53 17.23
CA TRP A 479 22.05 -35.60 17.79
C TRP A 479 22.37 -37.04 18.24
N ASP A 480 23.67 -37.41 18.20
CA ASP A 480 24.14 -38.72 18.69
C ASP A 480 24.03 -38.84 20.22
N LYS A 481 24.01 -37.73 20.92
CA LYS A 481 23.87 -37.65 22.37
C LYS A 481 22.76 -36.68 22.75
N PRO A 482 22.09 -36.92 23.90
CA PRO A 482 21.08 -35.96 24.38
C PRO A 482 21.67 -34.54 24.56
N VAL A 483 20.94 -33.56 24.08
CA VAL A 483 21.19 -32.15 24.27
C VAL A 483 20.08 -31.52 25.13
N THR A 484 20.39 -30.45 25.83
CA THR A 484 19.39 -29.71 26.62
C THR A 484 19.17 -28.33 25.99
N THR A 485 17.92 -28.04 25.64
CA THR A 485 17.53 -26.80 24.97
C THR A 485 16.28 -26.19 25.61
N ASP A 486 16.14 -24.89 25.49
CA ASP A 486 14.98 -24.10 25.94
C ASP A 486 14.57 -23.01 24.91
N MET A 487 15.21 -23.02 23.73
CA MET A 487 14.97 -22.02 22.70
C MET A 487 15.19 -22.59 21.29
N VAL A 488 14.24 -22.28 20.39
CA VAL A 488 14.33 -22.56 18.95
C VAL A 488 14.03 -21.27 18.19
N SER A 489 14.84 -20.95 17.21
CA SER A 489 14.59 -19.85 16.27
C SER A 489 14.31 -20.40 14.87
N PHE A 490 13.20 -19.98 14.30
CA PHE A 490 12.75 -20.36 12.96
C PHE A 490 12.72 -19.12 12.07
N HIS A 491 13.34 -19.22 10.88
CA HIS A 491 13.36 -18.16 9.88
C HIS A 491 12.66 -18.60 8.61
N TYR A 492 11.60 -17.87 8.24
CA TYR A 492 11.02 -18.03 6.91
C TYR A 492 12.02 -17.65 5.82
N GLY A 493 11.93 -18.32 4.69
CA GLY A 493 12.46 -17.83 3.42
C GLY A 493 11.50 -16.82 2.79
N PRO A 494 11.83 -16.31 1.59
CA PRO A 494 10.92 -15.49 0.81
C PRO A 494 9.59 -16.21 0.59
N LEU A 495 8.50 -15.49 0.76
CA LEU A 495 7.15 -16.03 0.68
C LEU A 495 6.55 -15.72 -0.69
N GLU A 496 5.73 -16.63 -1.15
CA GLU A 496 4.98 -16.49 -2.39
C GLU A 496 3.53 -16.11 -2.10
N GLU A 497 2.87 -15.57 -3.10
CA GLU A 497 1.45 -15.27 -3.02
C GLU A 497 0.59 -16.48 -2.62
N PHE A 498 1.03 -17.68 -2.99
CA PHE A 498 0.27 -18.92 -2.85
C PHE A 498 0.76 -19.85 -1.74
N GLY A 499 1.75 -19.46 -0.98
CA GLY A 499 2.28 -20.32 0.08
C GLY A 499 3.67 -19.92 0.54
N GLY A 500 4.30 -20.80 1.28
CA GLY A 500 5.61 -20.59 1.87
C GLY A 500 5.61 -20.44 3.39
N TRP A 501 4.44 -20.51 4.03
CA TRP A 501 4.30 -20.33 5.48
C TRP A 501 3.41 -21.40 6.12
N TYR A 502 3.50 -21.52 7.44
CA TYR A 502 2.62 -22.35 8.24
C TYR A 502 1.38 -21.56 8.70
N SER A 503 0.21 -22.18 8.66
CA SER A 503 -0.99 -21.67 9.33
C SER A 503 -0.87 -21.77 10.85
N ASN A 504 -0.16 -22.77 11.34
CA ASN A 504 0.26 -22.90 12.73
C ASN A 504 1.68 -23.48 12.77
N LEU A 505 2.37 -23.30 13.87
CA LEU A 505 3.71 -23.86 14.09
C LEU A 505 3.94 -24.12 15.57
N HIS A 506 4.49 -25.26 15.90
CA HIS A 506 4.89 -25.59 17.25
C HIS A 506 6.17 -26.42 17.28
N VAL A 507 6.78 -26.49 18.45
CA VAL A 507 8.01 -27.25 18.67
C VAL A 507 7.69 -28.58 19.31
N GLU A 508 8.29 -29.66 18.81
CA GLU A 508 8.23 -30.99 19.39
C GLU A 508 9.62 -31.53 19.67
N TYR A 509 9.74 -32.34 20.70
CA TYR A 509 10.95 -33.05 21.05
C TYR A 509 10.70 -34.57 21.13
N LEU A 510 11.74 -35.36 20.96
CA LEU A 510 11.68 -36.83 21.08
C LEU A 510 11.86 -37.20 22.56
N ASP A 511 10.87 -37.85 23.17
CA ASP A 511 10.94 -38.30 24.55
C ASP A 511 11.82 -39.55 24.70
N GLU A 512 12.07 -39.98 25.93
CA GLU A 512 12.89 -41.17 26.25
C GLU A 512 12.32 -42.46 25.69
N ASN A 513 11.03 -42.50 25.34
CA ASN A 513 10.36 -43.65 24.73
C ASN A 513 10.38 -43.61 23.20
N GLY A 514 11.06 -42.63 22.62
CA GLY A 514 11.15 -42.45 21.18
C GLY A 514 9.84 -41.91 20.55
N LYS A 515 9.00 -41.17 21.33
CA LYS A 515 7.79 -40.55 20.84
C LYS A 515 7.94 -39.03 20.78
N TRP A 516 7.43 -38.45 19.70
CA TRP A 516 7.35 -36.99 19.57
C TRP A 516 6.31 -36.44 20.54
N GLN A 517 6.70 -35.42 21.28
CA GLN A 517 5.89 -34.70 22.26
C GLN A 517 5.99 -33.20 22.01
N PRO A 518 4.86 -32.47 21.99
CA PRO A 518 4.91 -31.02 21.95
C PRO A 518 5.58 -30.46 23.22
N VAL A 519 6.41 -29.43 23.07
CA VAL A 519 6.97 -28.74 24.23
C VAL A 519 5.84 -28.01 24.97
N LYS A 520 5.82 -28.16 26.30
CA LYS A 520 4.80 -27.54 27.13
C LYS A 520 5.15 -26.09 27.45
N ASN A 521 4.13 -25.24 27.55
CA ASN A 521 4.29 -23.83 27.94
C ASN A 521 5.30 -23.07 27.05
N ALA A 522 5.35 -23.41 25.77
CA ALA A 522 6.10 -22.63 24.81
C ALA A 522 5.44 -21.28 24.57
N THR A 523 6.26 -20.23 24.47
CA THR A 523 5.87 -18.93 23.96
C THR A 523 6.61 -18.66 22.66
N VAL A 524 6.01 -17.97 21.75
CA VAL A 524 6.62 -17.56 20.48
C VAL A 524 6.64 -16.04 20.38
N THR A 525 7.75 -15.49 19.92
CA THR A 525 7.91 -14.05 19.73
C THR A 525 8.46 -13.78 18.32
N PRO A 526 7.78 -12.92 17.51
CA PRO A 526 6.46 -12.33 17.77
C PRO A 526 5.37 -13.38 17.90
N ASP A 527 4.18 -12.97 18.35
CA ASP A 527 3.02 -13.87 18.41
C ASP A 527 2.82 -14.53 17.05
N TRP A 528 2.59 -15.86 17.07
CA TRP A 528 2.36 -16.57 15.83
C TRP A 528 1.04 -16.09 15.23
N PRO A 529 1.05 -15.63 13.99
CA PRO A 529 -0.15 -15.12 13.36
C PRO A 529 -1.02 -16.27 12.89
N TYR A 530 -1.84 -16.76 13.80
CA TYR A 530 -2.76 -17.85 13.53
C TYR A 530 -4.01 -17.36 12.81
N CYS A 531 -4.40 -18.06 11.75
CA CYS A 531 -5.64 -17.79 11.07
C CYS A 531 -6.19 -19.03 10.34
N ASP A 532 -7.34 -19.52 10.79
CA ASP A 532 -8.02 -20.69 10.22
C ASP A 532 -8.65 -20.46 8.85
N GLU A 533 -9.13 -19.23 8.59
CA GLU A 533 -9.98 -18.93 7.44
C GLU A 533 -9.38 -17.88 6.52
N VAL A 534 -8.22 -17.35 6.86
CA VAL A 534 -7.73 -16.13 6.29
C VAL A 534 -6.37 -16.34 5.72
N PHE A 535 -6.24 -15.93 4.49
CA PHE A 535 -4.97 -15.70 3.88
C PHE A 535 -4.14 -14.76 4.75
N PHE A 536 -3.04 -15.28 5.22
CA PHE A 536 -2.09 -14.56 6.02
C PHE A 536 -0.71 -14.83 5.44
N GLN A 537 -0.01 -13.78 5.09
CA GLN A 537 1.35 -13.86 4.62
C GLN A 537 2.27 -13.12 5.58
N PRO A 538 2.97 -13.85 6.48
CA PRO A 538 3.99 -13.22 7.29
C PRO A 538 5.09 -12.65 6.41
N HIS A 539 5.73 -11.60 6.87
CA HIS A 539 6.98 -11.15 6.26
C HIS A 539 8.11 -12.14 6.55
N ASN A 540 9.15 -12.18 5.70
CA ASN A 540 10.38 -12.91 5.99
C ASN A 540 10.88 -12.54 7.37
N GLY A 541 10.60 -13.35 8.36
CA GLY A 541 10.84 -13.01 9.73
C GLY A 541 11.37 -14.17 10.54
N GLU A 542 11.94 -13.79 11.66
CA GLU A 542 12.40 -14.70 12.69
C GLU A 542 11.33 -14.87 13.76
N PHE A 543 11.01 -16.11 14.09
CA PHE A 543 10.16 -16.47 15.21
C PHE A 543 10.96 -17.24 16.25
N ILE A 544 11.04 -16.73 17.48
CA ILE A 544 11.76 -17.37 18.56
C ILE A 544 10.78 -18.02 19.52
N PHE A 545 10.87 -19.34 19.63
CA PHE A 545 10.17 -20.15 20.60
C PHE A 545 11.02 -20.27 21.86
N THR A 546 10.47 -19.94 23.02
CA THR A 546 11.07 -20.15 24.32
C THR A 546 10.18 -21.08 25.15
N PHE A 547 10.78 -22.01 25.88
CA PHE A 547 10.06 -23.03 26.63
C PHE A 547 10.88 -23.56 27.81
N PRO A 548 10.26 -24.24 28.79
CA PRO A 548 11.02 -24.93 29.84
C PRO A 548 12.02 -25.92 29.27
N LYS A 549 13.18 -26.04 29.89
CA LYS A 549 14.25 -26.92 29.44
C LYS A 549 13.76 -28.32 29.11
N VAL A 550 14.15 -28.81 27.95
CA VAL A 550 13.95 -30.20 27.54
C VAL A 550 15.30 -30.83 27.21
N THR A 551 15.50 -32.09 27.65
CA THR A 551 16.67 -32.89 27.27
C THR A 551 16.20 -33.94 26.29
N THR A 552 16.80 -33.96 25.10
CA THR A 552 16.33 -34.81 24.00
C THR A 552 17.47 -35.17 23.03
N THR A 553 17.28 -36.21 22.25
CA THR A 553 18.14 -36.54 21.11
C THR A 553 17.63 -36.02 19.79
N ALA A 554 16.39 -35.49 19.73
CA ALA A 554 15.87 -34.85 18.52
C ALA A 554 14.80 -33.80 18.86
N ILE A 555 14.80 -32.72 18.09
CA ILE A 555 13.80 -31.63 18.17
C ILE A 555 13.37 -31.26 16.75
N ARG A 556 12.12 -30.83 16.62
CA ARG A 556 11.60 -30.32 15.34
C ARG A 556 10.60 -29.18 15.55
N VAL A 557 10.47 -28.35 14.55
CA VAL A 557 9.30 -27.50 14.33
C VAL A 557 8.38 -28.22 13.36
N ILE A 558 7.09 -28.17 13.62
CA ILE A 558 6.07 -28.86 12.82
C ILE A 558 4.80 -28.03 12.79
N GLY A 559 4.13 -27.97 11.65
CA GLY A 559 2.89 -27.21 11.49
C GLY A 559 2.14 -27.58 10.23
N ASP A 560 0.93 -27.05 10.12
CA ASP A 560 0.09 -27.22 8.95
C ASP A 560 0.45 -26.16 7.91
N ASP A 561 0.63 -26.61 6.67
CA ASP A 561 0.93 -25.72 5.56
C ASP A 561 -0.28 -24.81 5.29
N ALA A 562 -0.04 -23.52 5.22
CA ALA A 562 -1.10 -22.58 4.86
C ALA A 562 -1.46 -22.70 3.38
N VAL A 563 -2.75 -22.65 3.10
CA VAL A 563 -3.32 -22.70 1.76
C VAL A 563 -4.17 -21.48 1.53
N LEU A 564 -4.00 -20.82 0.39
CA LEU A 564 -4.87 -19.72 -0.04
C LEU A 564 -6.29 -20.24 -0.35
N ILE A 565 -7.24 -19.91 0.48
CA ILE A 565 -8.62 -20.41 0.36
C ILE A 565 -9.41 -19.68 -0.73
N HIS A 566 -9.05 -18.44 -1.08
CA HIS A 566 -9.89 -17.56 -1.91
C HIS A 566 -9.54 -17.49 -3.41
N TRP A 567 -8.44 -18.08 -3.86
CA TRP A 567 -8.05 -18.09 -5.27
C TRP A 567 -8.63 -19.30 -6.01
N ASN A 568 -9.94 -19.38 -6.06
CA ASN A 568 -10.70 -20.53 -6.60
C ASN A 568 -10.37 -20.93 -8.04
N LYS A 569 -9.76 -20.08 -8.83
CA LYS A 569 -9.52 -20.37 -10.25
C LYS A 569 -8.14 -20.96 -10.52
N TYR A 570 -7.14 -20.63 -9.71
CA TYR A 570 -5.74 -20.98 -9.95
C TYR A 570 -5.16 -21.90 -8.88
N THR A 571 -5.74 -21.97 -7.70
CA THR A 571 -5.21 -22.71 -6.55
C THR A 571 -5.64 -24.17 -6.45
N LYS A 572 -6.56 -24.64 -7.28
CA LYS A 572 -6.99 -26.06 -7.28
C LYS A 572 -5.86 -27.06 -7.49
N ASP A 573 -4.74 -26.61 -8.07
CA ASP A 573 -3.59 -27.43 -8.42
C ASP A 573 -2.28 -26.99 -7.74
N VAL A 574 -2.29 -25.97 -6.86
CA VAL A 574 -1.11 -25.53 -6.12
C VAL A 574 -1.02 -26.31 -4.82
N SER A 575 0.05 -27.07 -4.66
CA SER A 575 0.34 -27.76 -3.41
C SER A 575 0.76 -26.75 -2.36
N ALA A 576 0.24 -26.89 -1.14
CA ALA A 576 0.79 -26.21 0.02
C ALA A 576 2.30 -26.51 0.15
N PHE A 577 3.06 -25.52 0.55
CA PHE A 577 4.51 -25.64 0.72
C PHE A 577 5.01 -24.67 1.79
N ILE A 578 6.20 -24.93 2.32
CA ILE A 578 6.86 -24.07 3.29
C ILE A 578 8.16 -23.55 2.71
N SER A 579 8.48 -22.30 3.04
CA SER A 579 9.77 -21.68 2.77
C SER A 579 10.54 -21.52 4.09
N ILE A 580 11.79 -21.95 4.11
CA ILE A 580 12.66 -21.84 5.29
C ILE A 580 14.07 -21.49 4.86
N THR A 581 14.73 -20.60 5.62
CA THR A 581 16.15 -20.28 5.41
C THR A 581 17.02 -20.79 6.53
N GLU A 582 16.55 -20.74 7.78
CA GLU A 582 17.38 -21.16 8.92
C GLU A 582 16.50 -21.70 10.06
N LEU A 583 16.98 -22.75 10.70
CA LEU A 583 16.43 -23.28 11.95
C LEU A 583 17.55 -23.42 12.96
N GLU A 584 17.48 -22.66 14.05
CA GLU A 584 18.48 -22.67 15.10
C GLU A 584 17.91 -23.28 16.37
N VAL A 585 18.74 -24.03 17.10
CA VAL A 585 18.40 -24.64 18.38
C VAL A 585 19.45 -24.23 19.39
N TYR A 586 19.07 -23.61 20.49
CA TYR A 586 20.00 -23.05 21.45
C TYR A 586 20.14 -23.88 22.71
N GLU A 587 21.39 -24.06 23.16
CA GLU A 587 21.71 -24.71 24.42
C GLU A 587 21.10 -23.96 25.59
N ALA A 588 20.40 -24.67 26.47
CA ALA A 588 19.74 -24.08 27.62
C ALA A 588 20.73 -23.45 28.60
N LYS A 589 20.36 -22.31 29.17
CA LYS A 589 21.14 -21.63 30.24
C LYS A 589 21.23 -22.45 31.51
#